data_f58ead39e7b8429e1d56911dc2150813
#
_entry.id   f58ead39e7b8429e1d56911dc2150813
#
_cell.length_a   1.000
_cell.length_b   1.000
_cell.length_c   1.000
_cell.angle_alpha   90.00
_cell.angle_beta   90.00
_cell.angle_gamma   90.00
#
_symmetry.space_group_name_H-M   'P 1'
#
loop_
_entity.id
_entity.type
_entity.pdbx_description
1 polymer ?
#
loop_
_entity_poly.entity_id
_entity_poly.type
_entity_poly.pdbx_seq_one_letter_code
_entity_poly.pdbx_strand_id
1 'polypeptide(L)'
;MHQIERAAAVEQKKLLTNLLPHEIAERMLKGENRIADEEESVSIFFSDIIGFTAIAKHCSPVDLLSELDEYFSIYDTLALKHGIEKIKTIGDAYMAVCGIPKKVDDHALRMANFAKDIVKASKEFTFNGKHIEIRIGIHSGPVIAGVIGLQKFAYDLWGDAVNIASRLESTGKPNSIHISNDFLESLTKQMGEQPASVSMGETMLKNRGAMQTYLLQMD
;
A
#
# COMPACT_ATOMS: atom_id res chain seq x y z
N MET A 1 14.70 31.35 -26.27
CA MET A 1 15.24 30.03 -25.94
C MET A 1 15.03 29.65 -24.47
N HIS A 2 15.54 30.39 -23.48
CA HIS A 2 15.41 30.04 -22.05
C HIS A 2 14.00 29.84 -21.49
N GLN A 3 12.96 30.49 -22.02
CA GLN A 3 11.57 30.30 -21.52
C GLN A 3 10.97 28.96 -21.98
N ILE A 4 11.23 28.55 -23.23
CA ILE A 4 10.76 27.28 -23.78
C ILE A 4 11.46 26.11 -23.09
N GLU A 5 12.76 26.20 -22.85
CA GLU A 5 13.53 25.18 -22.11
C GLU A 5 13.05 25.03 -20.65
N ARG A 6 12.74 26.14 -19.98
CA ARG A 6 12.18 26.12 -18.62
C ARG A 6 10.79 25.50 -18.58
N ALA A 7 9.92 25.84 -19.53
CA ALA A 7 8.58 25.25 -19.63
C ALA A 7 8.65 23.73 -19.86
N ALA A 8 9.51 23.29 -20.79
CA ALA A 8 9.72 21.87 -21.06
C ALA A 8 10.27 21.11 -19.83
N ALA A 9 11.21 21.69 -19.09
CA ALA A 9 11.76 21.09 -17.88
C ALA A 9 10.71 20.97 -16.77
N VAL A 10 9.82 21.96 -16.61
CA VAL A 10 8.71 21.91 -15.64
C VAL A 10 7.71 20.82 -16.00
N GLU A 11 7.37 20.72 -17.29
CA GLU A 11 6.43 19.69 -17.77
C GLU A 11 7.02 18.28 -17.65
N GLN A 12 8.29 18.10 -17.97
CA GLN A 12 9.01 16.84 -17.79
C GLN A 12 9.06 16.45 -16.31
N LYS A 13 9.34 17.39 -15.43
CA LYS A 13 9.31 17.15 -13.97
C LYS A 13 7.92 16.70 -13.53
N LYS A 14 6.86 17.39 -13.97
CA LYS A 14 5.48 17.05 -13.64
C LYS A 14 5.08 15.65 -14.11
N LEU A 15 5.45 15.27 -15.33
CA LEU A 15 5.20 13.91 -15.84
C LEU A 15 5.92 12.86 -15.02
N LEU A 16 7.16 13.09 -14.64
CA LEU A 16 7.94 12.14 -13.85
C LEU A 16 7.40 11.97 -12.43
N THR A 17 6.97 13.06 -11.78
CA THR A 17 6.37 13.03 -10.43
C THR A 17 4.96 12.44 -10.40
N ASN A 18 4.29 12.31 -11.54
CA ASN A 18 3.02 11.58 -11.65
C ASN A 18 3.23 10.05 -11.77
N LEU A 19 4.44 9.61 -12.10
CA LEU A 19 4.76 8.18 -12.31
C LEU A 19 5.61 7.60 -11.17
N LEU A 20 6.35 8.44 -10.46
CA LEU A 20 7.28 8.04 -9.41
C LEU A 20 7.09 8.92 -8.16
N PRO A 21 7.43 8.42 -6.97
CA PRO A 21 7.47 9.26 -5.77
C PRO A 21 8.35 10.50 -5.99
N HIS A 22 7.96 11.62 -5.38
CA HIS A 22 8.59 12.91 -5.63
C HIS A 22 10.11 12.90 -5.40
N GLU A 23 10.55 12.30 -4.30
CA GLU A 23 11.96 12.17 -3.92
C GLU A 23 12.75 11.35 -4.94
N ILE A 24 12.14 10.28 -5.45
CA ILE A 24 12.74 9.40 -6.47
C ILE A 24 12.86 10.13 -7.81
N ALA A 25 11.79 10.82 -8.22
CA ALA A 25 11.79 11.64 -9.44
C ALA A 25 12.87 12.74 -9.38
N GLU A 26 13.09 13.39 -8.24
CA GLU A 26 14.14 14.38 -8.07
C GLU A 26 15.55 13.79 -8.17
N ARG A 27 15.78 12.59 -7.60
CA ARG A 27 17.08 11.89 -7.72
C ARG A 27 17.37 11.54 -9.17
N MET A 28 16.39 11.05 -9.92
CA MET A 28 16.52 10.74 -11.34
C MET A 28 16.81 12.00 -12.18
N LEU A 29 16.14 13.11 -11.91
CA LEU A 29 16.39 14.38 -12.59
C LEU A 29 17.80 14.95 -12.32
N LYS A 30 18.40 14.58 -11.18
CA LYS A 30 19.81 14.90 -10.85
C LYS A 30 20.82 13.93 -11.48
N GLY A 31 20.35 12.95 -12.28
CA GLY A 31 21.19 12.01 -13.02
C GLY A 31 21.49 10.70 -12.29
N GLU A 32 20.79 10.39 -11.21
CA GLU A 32 20.90 9.10 -10.53
C GLU A 32 20.14 8.04 -11.35
N ASN A 33 20.89 7.16 -12.01
CA ASN A 33 20.34 6.19 -12.96
C ASN A 33 20.02 4.82 -12.33
N ARG A 34 20.47 4.59 -11.09
CA ARG A 34 20.22 3.35 -10.35
C ARG A 34 19.83 3.71 -8.93
N ILE A 35 18.57 3.53 -8.61
CA ILE A 35 18.03 3.79 -7.27
C ILE A 35 17.68 2.43 -6.67
N ALA A 36 18.34 2.10 -5.57
CA ALA A 36 18.09 0.94 -4.74
C ALA A 36 18.40 1.33 -3.29
N ASP A 37 17.39 1.50 -2.49
CA ASP A 37 17.49 1.91 -1.10
C ASP A 37 17.07 0.76 -0.20
N GLU A 38 17.88 0.45 0.80
CA GLU A 38 17.54 -0.50 1.86
C GLU A 38 16.95 0.25 3.04
N GLU A 39 15.81 -0.23 3.53
CA GLU A 39 15.16 0.26 4.73
C GLU A 39 14.88 -0.89 5.68
N GLU A 40 15.35 -0.75 6.94
CA GLU A 40 15.23 -1.81 7.95
C GLU A 40 13.81 -1.92 8.53
N SER A 41 13.05 -0.83 8.53
CA SER A 41 11.73 -0.79 9.15
C SER A 41 10.76 0.11 8.40
N VAL A 42 9.84 -0.53 7.68
CA VAL A 42 8.71 0.11 7.02
C VAL A 42 7.44 -0.68 7.32
N SER A 43 6.27 -0.09 7.10
CA SER A 43 5.01 -0.81 7.15
C SER A 43 4.45 -0.98 5.74
N ILE A 44 4.14 -2.22 5.37
CA ILE A 44 3.64 -2.60 4.04
C ILE A 44 2.19 -3.00 4.16
N PHE A 45 1.38 -2.52 3.24
CA PHE A 45 -0.06 -2.72 3.18
C PHE A 45 -0.46 -3.38 1.86
N PHE A 46 -1.30 -4.38 1.96
CA PHE A 46 -2.06 -4.95 0.85
C PHE A 46 -3.54 -4.96 1.18
N SER A 47 -4.36 -4.65 0.19
CA SER A 47 -5.79 -4.91 0.26
C SER A 47 -6.29 -5.47 -1.05
N ASP A 48 -7.40 -6.23 -0.99
CA ASP A 48 -8.04 -6.90 -2.13
C ASP A 48 -9.56 -6.93 -1.94
N ILE A 49 -10.32 -6.90 -3.03
CA ILE A 49 -11.78 -6.97 -3.00
C ILE A 49 -12.21 -8.43 -3.05
N ILE A 50 -12.99 -8.85 -2.04
CA ILE A 50 -13.46 -10.24 -1.97
C ILE A 50 -14.46 -10.51 -3.09
N GLY A 51 -14.19 -11.56 -3.87
CA GLY A 51 -15.09 -11.98 -4.94
C GLY A 51 -15.13 -11.07 -6.16
N PHE A 52 -14.14 -10.18 -6.33
CA PHE A 52 -14.05 -9.23 -7.45
C PHE A 52 -14.25 -9.88 -8.82
N THR A 53 -13.66 -11.05 -9.06
CA THR A 53 -13.84 -11.78 -10.33
C THR A 53 -15.31 -12.07 -10.65
N ALA A 54 -16.14 -12.35 -9.63
CA ALA A 54 -17.57 -12.56 -9.81
C ALA A 54 -18.32 -11.25 -10.10
N ILE A 55 -17.91 -10.16 -9.43
CA ILE A 55 -18.47 -8.82 -9.67
C ILE A 55 -18.15 -8.38 -11.10
N ALA A 56 -16.90 -8.50 -11.51
CA ALA A 56 -16.40 -8.09 -12.83
C ALA A 56 -17.14 -8.77 -14.01
N LYS A 57 -17.58 -10.00 -13.83
CA LYS A 57 -18.34 -10.72 -14.87
C LYS A 57 -19.68 -10.10 -15.23
N HIS A 58 -20.23 -9.27 -14.34
CA HIS A 58 -21.55 -8.64 -14.48
C HIS A 58 -21.48 -7.15 -14.82
N CYS A 59 -20.26 -6.61 -15.00
CA CYS A 59 -20.03 -5.21 -15.36
C CYS A 59 -19.55 -5.11 -16.81
N SER A 60 -19.88 -4.00 -17.49
CA SER A 60 -19.18 -3.68 -18.72
C SER A 60 -17.71 -3.33 -18.41
N PRO A 61 -16.75 -3.54 -19.32
CA PRO A 61 -15.35 -3.18 -19.08
C PRO A 61 -15.16 -1.70 -18.75
N VAL A 62 -15.96 -0.82 -19.34
CA VAL A 62 -15.89 0.64 -19.11
C VAL A 62 -16.41 0.98 -17.71
N ASP A 63 -17.55 0.43 -17.31
CA ASP A 63 -18.13 0.67 -15.99
C ASP A 63 -17.23 0.11 -14.90
N LEU A 64 -16.70 -1.11 -15.10
CA LEU A 64 -15.78 -1.74 -14.16
C LEU A 64 -14.52 -0.88 -13.93
N LEU A 65 -13.93 -0.35 -15.01
CA LEU A 65 -12.76 0.51 -14.90
C LEU A 65 -13.09 1.83 -14.20
N SER A 66 -14.25 2.43 -14.50
CA SER A 66 -14.71 3.67 -13.87
C SER A 66 -14.93 3.49 -12.36
N GLU A 67 -15.57 2.40 -11.96
CA GLU A 67 -15.83 2.09 -10.54
C GLU A 67 -14.52 1.77 -9.78
N LEU A 68 -13.57 1.07 -10.42
CA LEU A 68 -12.24 0.83 -9.84
C LEU A 68 -11.46 2.15 -9.67
N ASP A 69 -11.53 3.05 -10.65
CA ASP A 69 -10.86 4.35 -10.59
C ASP A 69 -11.43 5.20 -9.45
N GLU A 70 -12.76 5.26 -9.31
CA GLU A 70 -13.43 5.91 -8.19
C GLU A 70 -13.01 5.31 -6.84
N TYR A 71 -13.04 3.98 -6.75
CA TYR A 71 -12.66 3.27 -5.53
C TYR A 71 -11.21 3.53 -5.13
N PHE A 72 -10.26 3.39 -6.05
CA PHE A 72 -8.86 3.65 -5.75
C PHE A 72 -8.52 5.13 -5.55
N SER A 73 -9.32 6.05 -6.10
CA SER A 73 -9.19 7.47 -5.80
C SER A 73 -9.47 7.79 -4.33
N ILE A 74 -10.36 7.04 -3.68
CA ILE A 74 -10.58 7.12 -2.23
C ILE A 74 -9.31 6.70 -1.48
N TYR A 75 -8.69 5.58 -1.88
CA TYR A 75 -7.42 5.11 -1.30
C TYR A 75 -6.29 6.13 -1.48
N ASP A 76 -6.16 6.68 -2.67
CA ASP A 76 -5.13 7.68 -2.97
C ASP A 76 -5.30 8.95 -2.12
N THR A 77 -6.55 9.39 -1.91
CA THR A 77 -6.87 10.52 -1.04
C THR A 77 -6.51 10.24 0.43
N LEU A 78 -6.84 9.05 0.92
CA LEU A 78 -6.50 8.61 2.27
C LEU A 78 -4.99 8.38 2.43
N ALA A 79 -4.32 7.86 1.41
CA ALA A 79 -2.87 7.71 1.40
C ALA A 79 -2.16 9.07 1.57
N LEU A 80 -2.59 10.08 0.82
CA LEU A 80 -2.09 11.45 0.99
C LEU A 80 -2.34 12.00 2.39
N LYS A 81 -3.54 11.79 2.94
CA LYS A 81 -3.91 12.25 4.30
C LYS A 81 -2.98 11.67 5.37
N HIS A 82 -2.61 10.40 5.26
CA HIS A 82 -1.81 9.69 6.26
C HIS A 82 -0.30 9.66 5.94
N GLY A 83 0.12 10.22 4.79
CA GLY A 83 1.52 10.18 4.36
C GLY A 83 1.98 8.77 3.99
N ILE A 84 1.11 8.02 3.34
CA ILE A 84 1.34 6.68 2.81
C ILE A 84 1.74 6.79 1.34
N GLU A 85 2.74 6.05 0.92
CA GLU A 85 3.16 5.98 -0.48
C GLU A 85 2.44 4.80 -1.17
N LYS A 86 1.68 5.11 -2.21
CA LYS A 86 1.13 4.10 -3.12
C LYS A 86 2.24 3.52 -3.97
N ILE A 87 2.36 2.21 -3.99
CA ILE A 87 3.31 1.52 -4.87
C ILE A 87 2.68 1.17 -6.20
N LYS A 88 1.57 0.42 -6.17
CA LYS A 88 0.85 0.00 -7.38
C LYS A 88 -0.51 -0.58 -7.05
N THR A 89 -1.33 -0.70 -8.09
CA THR A 89 -2.50 -1.59 -8.08
C THR A 89 -2.19 -2.86 -8.89
N ILE A 90 -2.73 -3.99 -8.48
CA ILE A 90 -2.59 -5.29 -9.14
C ILE A 90 -4.00 -5.85 -9.30
N GLY A 91 -4.64 -5.55 -10.45
CA GLY A 91 -6.06 -5.82 -10.62
C GLY A 91 -6.90 -5.02 -9.64
N ASP A 92 -7.59 -5.71 -8.75
CA ASP A 92 -8.40 -5.14 -7.66
C ASP A 92 -7.64 -5.03 -6.32
N ALA A 93 -6.36 -5.38 -6.30
CA ALA A 93 -5.51 -5.22 -5.14
C ALA A 93 -4.78 -3.88 -5.13
N TYR A 94 -4.59 -3.31 -3.94
CA TYR A 94 -3.84 -2.08 -3.70
C TYR A 94 -2.64 -2.36 -2.80
N MET A 95 -1.45 -1.93 -3.24
CA MET A 95 -0.20 -2.05 -2.49
C MET A 95 0.33 -0.68 -2.12
N ALA A 96 0.64 -0.48 -0.85
CA ALA A 96 1.16 0.76 -0.30
C ALA A 96 2.22 0.52 0.79
N VAL A 97 2.99 1.55 1.11
CA VAL A 97 4.04 1.51 2.12
C VAL A 97 4.11 2.82 2.90
N CYS A 98 4.57 2.74 4.13
CA CYS A 98 4.92 3.89 4.96
C CYS A 98 6.33 3.73 5.51
N GLY A 99 7.13 4.80 5.48
CA GLY A 99 8.52 4.81 5.92
C GLY A 99 9.54 4.92 4.78
N ILE A 100 9.09 4.83 3.52
CA ILE A 100 9.91 4.99 2.32
C ILE A 100 9.06 5.57 1.18
N PRO A 101 9.61 6.39 0.26
CA PRO A 101 10.99 6.90 0.19
C PRO A 101 11.28 7.93 1.29
N LYS A 102 10.24 8.50 1.89
CA LYS A 102 10.38 9.42 3.03
C LYS A 102 10.37 8.66 4.34
N LYS A 103 11.51 8.70 5.06
CA LYS A 103 11.62 8.10 6.39
C LYS A 103 10.71 8.81 7.39
N VAL A 104 9.97 8.04 8.17
CA VAL A 104 9.14 8.52 9.27
C VAL A 104 9.20 7.51 10.42
N ASP A 105 9.26 7.99 11.65
CA ASP A 105 9.39 7.14 12.84
C ASP A 105 8.06 6.51 13.25
N ASP A 106 6.94 7.07 12.79
CA ASP A 106 5.57 6.68 13.11
C ASP A 106 4.87 5.89 11.99
N HIS A 107 5.65 5.16 11.16
CA HIS A 107 5.14 4.45 9.99
C HIS A 107 4.03 3.42 10.31
N ALA A 108 4.12 2.71 11.44
CA ALA A 108 3.10 1.72 11.81
C ALA A 108 1.80 2.41 12.30
N LEU A 109 1.92 3.49 13.05
CA LEU A 109 0.77 4.28 13.50
C LEU A 109 0.00 4.90 12.32
N ARG A 110 0.72 5.49 11.37
CA ARG A 110 0.12 6.04 10.14
C ARG A 110 -0.58 4.95 9.33
N MET A 111 0.08 3.80 9.18
CA MET A 111 -0.47 2.67 8.43
C MET A 111 -1.72 2.09 9.11
N ALA A 112 -1.75 1.99 10.44
CA ALA A 112 -2.93 1.54 11.18
C ALA A 112 -4.13 2.49 10.96
N ASN A 113 -3.90 3.81 11.06
CA ASN A 113 -4.93 4.81 10.84
C ASN A 113 -5.45 4.83 9.39
N PHE A 114 -4.54 4.69 8.42
CA PHE A 114 -4.89 4.54 7.01
C PHE A 114 -5.77 3.31 6.79
N ALA A 115 -5.37 2.16 7.30
CA ALA A 115 -6.14 0.92 7.15
C ALA A 115 -7.53 1.01 7.79
N LYS A 116 -7.66 1.64 8.95
CA LYS A 116 -8.96 1.88 9.60
C LYS A 116 -9.87 2.77 8.74
N ASP A 117 -9.33 3.85 8.18
CA ASP A 117 -10.09 4.74 7.29
C ASP A 117 -10.51 4.01 5.99
N ILE A 118 -9.64 3.16 5.44
CA ILE A 118 -9.95 2.32 4.27
C ILE A 118 -11.13 1.37 4.57
N VAL A 119 -11.12 0.66 5.70
CA VAL A 119 -12.23 -0.24 6.07
C VAL A 119 -13.54 0.54 6.20
N LYS A 120 -13.53 1.75 6.78
CA LYS A 120 -14.72 2.60 6.88
C LYS A 120 -15.23 3.01 5.50
N ALA A 121 -14.36 3.52 4.63
CA ALA A 121 -14.73 3.96 3.29
C ALA A 121 -15.26 2.80 2.44
N SER A 122 -14.63 1.61 2.53
CA SER A 122 -15.05 0.44 1.76
C SER A 122 -16.45 -0.09 2.15
N LYS A 123 -16.86 0.07 3.41
CA LYS A 123 -18.21 -0.31 3.85
C LYS A 123 -19.31 0.56 3.22
N GLU A 124 -18.99 1.78 2.87
CA GLU A 124 -19.90 2.74 2.25
C GLU A 124 -19.90 2.64 0.72
N PHE A 125 -18.85 2.05 0.14
CA PHE A 125 -18.68 1.92 -1.30
C PHE A 125 -19.51 0.75 -1.86
N THR A 126 -19.99 0.95 -3.10
CA THR A 126 -20.71 -0.10 -3.83
C THR A 126 -20.13 -0.26 -5.24
N PHE A 127 -19.95 -1.50 -5.66
CA PHE A 127 -19.70 -1.87 -7.05
C PHE A 127 -20.99 -2.35 -7.70
N ASN A 128 -21.38 -1.73 -8.80
CA ASN A 128 -22.64 -2.05 -9.49
C ASN A 128 -23.83 -2.14 -8.52
N GLY A 129 -23.92 -1.18 -7.58
CA GLY A 129 -24.95 -1.10 -6.55
C GLY A 129 -24.87 -2.17 -5.44
N LYS A 130 -23.80 -2.98 -5.38
CA LYS A 130 -23.59 -3.99 -4.32
C LYS A 130 -22.46 -3.56 -3.40
N HIS A 131 -22.67 -3.68 -2.10
CA HIS A 131 -21.62 -3.49 -1.12
C HIS A 131 -20.50 -4.50 -1.33
N ILE A 132 -19.27 -4.02 -1.16
CA ILE A 132 -18.07 -4.84 -1.27
C ILE A 132 -17.55 -5.21 0.11
N GLU A 133 -16.84 -6.30 0.17
CA GLU A 133 -16.02 -6.70 1.30
C GLU A 133 -14.55 -6.72 0.88
N ILE A 134 -13.67 -6.34 1.77
CA ILE A 134 -12.24 -6.27 1.50
C ILE A 134 -11.46 -7.10 2.52
N ARG A 135 -10.27 -7.52 2.14
CA ARG A 135 -9.25 -8.01 3.07
C ARG A 135 -8.10 -7.05 3.12
N ILE A 136 -7.49 -6.91 4.28
CA ILE A 136 -6.29 -6.10 4.50
C ILE A 136 -5.25 -6.94 5.21
N GLY A 137 -4.01 -6.91 4.70
CA GLY A 137 -2.83 -7.48 5.33
C GLY A 137 -1.76 -6.42 5.55
N ILE A 138 -1.17 -6.38 6.76
CA ILE A 138 -0.12 -5.42 7.10
C ILE A 138 1.03 -6.14 7.82
N HIS A 139 2.25 -5.84 7.39
CA HIS A 139 3.47 -6.30 8.04
C HIS A 139 4.48 -5.15 8.15
N SER A 140 5.30 -5.17 9.20
CA SER A 140 6.46 -4.29 9.32
C SER A 140 7.75 -5.10 9.22
N GLY A 141 8.70 -4.62 8.43
CA GLY A 141 9.98 -5.28 8.27
C GLY A 141 10.86 -4.60 7.23
N PRO A 142 12.05 -5.19 6.96
CA PRO A 142 13.01 -4.64 6.02
C PRO A 142 12.57 -4.84 4.57
N VAL A 143 12.89 -3.86 3.72
CA VAL A 143 12.66 -3.90 2.28
C VAL A 143 13.85 -3.30 1.52
N ILE A 144 13.95 -3.69 0.26
CA ILE A 144 14.70 -2.95 -0.76
C ILE A 144 13.67 -2.24 -1.63
N ALA A 145 13.82 -0.93 -1.80
CA ALA A 145 13.00 -0.15 -2.69
C ALA A 145 13.84 0.42 -3.82
N GLY A 146 13.31 0.46 -5.02
CA GLY A 146 14.11 0.96 -6.13
C GLY A 146 13.35 1.14 -7.43
N VAL A 147 14.05 1.66 -8.41
CA VAL A 147 13.51 1.87 -9.75
C VAL A 147 14.08 0.83 -10.70
N ILE A 148 13.21 0.09 -11.36
CA ILE A 148 13.58 -0.84 -12.45
C ILE A 148 12.91 -0.44 -13.75
N GLY A 149 13.54 -0.83 -14.86
CA GLY A 149 13.09 -0.62 -16.23
C GLY A 149 14.00 0.32 -17.01
N LEU A 150 14.09 0.07 -18.33
CA LEU A 150 14.85 0.93 -19.25
C LEU A 150 13.95 1.95 -19.96
N GLN A 151 12.70 1.58 -20.26
CA GLN A 151 11.76 2.43 -20.99
C GLN A 151 10.51 2.77 -20.17
N LYS A 152 10.10 1.85 -19.29
CA LYS A 152 8.96 2.04 -18.37
C LYS A 152 9.52 1.91 -16.96
N PHE A 153 9.81 3.02 -16.34
CA PHE A 153 10.26 3.05 -14.96
C PHE A 153 9.13 2.64 -14.03
N ALA A 154 9.44 1.76 -13.09
CA ALA A 154 8.55 1.41 -12.00
C ALA A 154 9.33 1.45 -10.69
N TYR A 155 8.83 2.21 -9.73
CA TYR A 155 9.27 2.16 -8.33
C TYR A 155 8.54 1.02 -7.64
N ASP A 156 9.28 0.08 -7.09
CA ASP A 156 8.71 -1.10 -6.46
C ASP A 156 9.51 -1.51 -5.21
N LEU A 157 8.97 -2.47 -4.46
CA LEU A 157 9.54 -3.01 -3.24
C LEU A 157 9.86 -4.49 -3.40
N TRP A 158 11.00 -4.88 -2.84
CA TRP A 158 11.43 -6.29 -2.77
C TRP A 158 11.81 -6.65 -1.34
N GLY A 159 11.60 -7.89 -1.01
CA GLY A 159 11.95 -8.46 0.28
C GLY A 159 10.87 -9.40 0.80
N ASP A 160 11.24 -10.19 1.79
CA ASP A 160 10.34 -11.15 2.42
C ASP A 160 9.16 -10.47 3.11
N ALA A 161 9.37 -9.27 3.64
CA ALA A 161 8.32 -8.45 4.26
C ALA A 161 7.14 -8.15 3.30
N VAL A 162 7.40 -7.96 2.00
CA VAL A 162 6.37 -7.77 0.98
C VAL A 162 5.50 -9.03 0.84
N ASN A 163 6.15 -10.20 0.80
CA ASN A 163 5.46 -11.48 0.68
C ASN A 163 4.60 -11.78 1.92
N ILE A 164 5.09 -11.43 3.11
CA ILE A 164 4.35 -11.60 4.36
C ILE A 164 3.09 -10.74 4.35
N ALA A 165 3.19 -9.45 4.03
CA ALA A 165 2.04 -8.56 3.98
C ALA A 165 0.97 -9.04 2.99
N SER A 166 1.37 -9.48 1.80
CA SER A 166 0.46 -10.07 0.81
C SER A 166 -0.20 -11.36 1.31
N ARG A 167 0.52 -12.21 2.07
CA ARG A 167 -0.06 -13.42 2.66
C ARG A 167 -1.05 -13.13 3.77
N LEU A 168 -0.77 -12.14 4.60
CA LEU A 168 -1.71 -11.68 5.62
C LEU A 168 -3.01 -11.19 4.99
N GLU A 169 -2.93 -10.44 3.88
CA GLU A 169 -4.11 -10.07 3.12
C GLU A 169 -4.89 -11.31 2.68
N SER A 170 -4.26 -12.23 1.95
CA SER A 170 -4.96 -13.39 1.35
C SER A 170 -5.53 -14.37 2.37
N THR A 171 -5.02 -14.38 3.61
CA THR A 171 -5.54 -15.19 4.74
C THR A 171 -6.41 -14.39 5.70
N GLY A 172 -6.64 -13.10 5.41
CA GLY A 172 -7.42 -12.20 6.24
C GLY A 172 -8.92 -12.51 6.22
N LYS A 173 -9.64 -12.00 7.23
CA LYS A 173 -11.11 -12.06 7.29
C LYS A 173 -11.73 -10.86 6.58
N PRO A 174 -12.96 -10.98 6.08
CA PRO A 174 -13.70 -9.86 5.49
C PRO A 174 -13.74 -8.64 6.42
N ASN A 175 -13.52 -7.47 5.85
CA ASN A 175 -13.60 -6.17 6.52
C ASN A 175 -12.76 -6.06 7.80
N SER A 176 -11.65 -6.80 7.85
CA SER A 176 -10.72 -6.85 8.98
C SER A 176 -9.31 -6.50 8.57
N ILE A 177 -8.52 -6.01 9.51
CA ILE A 177 -7.11 -5.68 9.33
C ILE A 177 -6.28 -6.79 9.96
N HIS A 178 -5.70 -7.65 9.13
CA HIS A 178 -4.85 -8.78 9.54
C HIS A 178 -3.40 -8.33 9.60
N ILE A 179 -2.78 -8.47 10.75
CA ILE A 179 -1.45 -7.94 11.02
C ILE A 179 -0.49 -9.01 11.56
N SER A 180 0.80 -8.85 11.27
CA SER A 180 1.86 -9.67 11.88
C SER A 180 2.18 -9.22 13.30
N ASN A 181 2.89 -10.07 14.04
CA ASN A 181 3.46 -9.71 15.34
C ASN A 181 4.45 -8.54 15.21
N ASP A 182 5.31 -8.53 14.18
CA ASP A 182 6.30 -7.47 13.94
C ASP A 182 5.64 -6.11 13.75
N PHE A 183 4.48 -6.07 13.05
CA PHE A 183 3.71 -4.85 12.93
C PHE A 183 3.07 -4.44 14.26
N LEU A 184 2.51 -5.39 15.01
CA LEU A 184 1.91 -5.12 16.33
C LEU A 184 2.96 -4.57 17.31
N GLU A 185 4.17 -5.10 17.32
CA GLU A 185 5.27 -4.60 18.15
C GLU A 185 5.69 -3.17 17.74
N SER A 186 5.83 -2.92 16.44
CA SER A 186 6.14 -1.60 15.91
C SER A 186 5.06 -0.57 16.28
N LEU A 187 3.79 -0.95 16.13
CA LEU A 187 2.66 -0.11 16.46
C LEU A 187 2.59 0.17 17.96
N THR A 188 2.76 -0.85 18.80
CA THR A 188 2.82 -0.74 20.27
C THR A 188 3.91 0.25 20.70
N LYS A 189 5.11 0.12 20.12
CA LYS A 189 6.23 1.01 20.42
C LYS A 189 5.92 2.47 20.04
N GLN A 190 5.27 2.68 18.89
CA GLN A 190 4.97 4.02 18.39
C GLN A 190 3.77 4.68 19.11
N MET A 191 2.82 3.88 19.59
CA MET A 191 1.69 4.36 20.38
C MET A 191 2.06 4.58 21.86
N GLY A 192 3.06 3.86 22.37
CA GLY A 192 3.38 3.82 23.80
C GLY A 192 2.49 2.87 24.61
N GLU A 193 1.53 2.20 23.96
CA GLU A 193 0.63 1.22 24.56
C GLU A 193 0.23 0.16 23.51
N GLN A 194 -0.17 -1.02 23.96
CA GLN A 194 -0.61 -2.08 23.05
C GLN A 194 -2.01 -1.77 22.50
N PRO A 195 -2.18 -1.71 21.17
CA PRO A 195 -3.49 -1.52 20.57
C PRO A 195 -4.41 -2.71 20.81
N ALA A 196 -5.69 -2.46 20.87
CA ALA A 196 -6.69 -3.50 20.95
C ALA A 196 -6.58 -4.42 19.73
N SER A 197 -6.34 -5.72 19.98
CA SER A 197 -6.14 -6.73 18.94
C SER A 197 -6.59 -8.11 19.42
N VAL A 198 -6.99 -8.96 18.46
CA VAL A 198 -7.41 -10.33 18.71
C VAL A 198 -6.42 -11.29 18.06
N SER A 199 -5.84 -12.19 18.84
CA SER A 199 -4.96 -13.22 18.30
C SER A 199 -5.70 -14.14 17.32
N MET A 200 -5.07 -14.38 16.18
CA MET A 200 -5.51 -15.36 15.17
C MET A 200 -4.79 -16.68 15.29
N GLY A 201 -3.86 -16.79 16.25
CA GLY A 201 -2.97 -17.92 16.35
C GLY A 201 -1.86 -17.88 15.29
N GLU A 202 -1.32 -19.05 14.98
CA GLU A 202 -0.25 -19.19 13.99
C GLU A 202 -0.83 -19.28 12.58
N THR A 203 -0.38 -18.39 11.71
CA THR A 203 -0.63 -18.46 10.28
C THR A 203 0.56 -19.09 9.57
N MET A 204 0.34 -20.15 8.81
CA MET A 204 1.39 -20.81 8.03
C MET A 204 1.76 -19.97 6.82
N LEU A 205 2.96 -19.45 6.81
CA LEU A 205 3.52 -18.71 5.68
C LEU A 205 4.40 -19.61 4.82
N LYS A 206 4.14 -19.65 3.53
CA LYS A 206 4.94 -20.43 2.60
C LYS A 206 6.41 -20.02 2.70
N ASN A 207 7.31 -20.96 2.93
CA ASN A 207 8.75 -20.81 3.08
C ASN A 207 9.26 -20.16 4.40
N ARG A 208 8.38 -19.84 5.36
CA ARG A 208 8.78 -19.23 6.65
C ARG A 208 8.27 -19.96 7.91
N GLY A 209 7.36 -20.94 7.70
CA GLY A 209 6.74 -21.64 8.83
C GLY A 209 5.58 -20.88 9.47
N ALA A 210 5.31 -21.18 10.73
CA ALA A 210 4.22 -20.57 11.48
C ALA A 210 4.62 -19.17 11.99
N MET A 211 3.74 -18.19 11.82
CA MET A 211 3.88 -16.83 12.33
C MET A 211 2.65 -16.46 13.16
N GLN A 212 2.86 -15.92 14.34
CA GLN A 212 1.78 -15.37 15.15
C GLN A 212 1.19 -14.13 14.50
N THR A 213 -0.14 -14.11 14.36
CA THR A 213 -0.87 -13.01 13.70
C THR A 213 -2.07 -12.55 14.51
N TYR A 214 -2.57 -11.36 14.19
CA TYR A 214 -3.63 -10.71 14.94
C TYR A 214 -4.62 -9.99 14.00
N LEU A 215 -5.84 -9.77 14.49
CA LEU A 215 -6.76 -8.79 13.91
C LEU A 215 -6.69 -7.51 14.74
N LEU A 216 -6.33 -6.40 14.10
CA LEU A 216 -6.38 -5.08 14.72
C LEU A 216 -7.83 -4.64 14.88
N GLN A 217 -8.19 -4.16 16.07
CA GLN A 217 -9.55 -3.69 16.34
C GLN A 217 -9.82 -2.33 15.72
N MET A 218 -11.07 -2.13 15.33
CA MET A 218 -11.60 -0.88 14.81
C MET A 218 -12.24 -0.12 15.98
N ASP A 219 -11.48 0.77 16.59
CA ASP A 219 -12.01 1.62 17.68
C ASP A 219 -12.77 2.83 17.13
#